data_855966bde29bf9579cf1561155064b16
#
_entry.id   855966bde29bf9579cf1561155064b16
#
_cell.length_a   1.000
_cell.length_b   1.000
_cell.length_c   1.000
_cell.angle_alpha   90.00
_cell.angle_beta   90.00
_cell.angle_gamma   90.00
#
_symmetry.space_group_name_H-M   'P 1'
#
loop_
_entity.id
_entity.type
_entity.pdbx_description
1 polymer ?
#
loop_
_entity_poly.entity_id
_entity_poly.type
_entity_poly.pdbx_seq_one_letter_code
_entity_poly.pdbx_strand_id
1 'polypeptide(L)'
;MRPSFLPLLVASLFFFLPACREGGGHAPEWEKALRELDRSLAREERISQAHKANLADLKIQLRHTRDPRARYRFCDEIFDGYLKYDVDSALLYAHLKEDIAAEADDAELRLDAALDLAQRYLISGMYQTALGAVKAVDTMAVQSPVQLATCYQTLNSIYHGMALAAKDPELSQRFRAEELQYQRRSRATLTEDMLDYYTVNAGIEIENGHPERARQLMEERLADERLSLQDKAIVHYWIAKTYREEGDRENELKHYAISANCDQLAPVKASRSLIRLSRILYDRGDLNRAYNYIVRAYEDATRSDARTALDEINQSLPGIIGAYEQLERHRRRQLMGFLAITVLFLAALGFALLRLNRSHKRIGRMQQQILENVERLKESNQIKDTYLGRYLSMFSEHIDALERYRSGLRVTAKSKDLNDILRVLKSDAYIDAERKTLYDEFDATFLGVFPDFVNQLNGLLREEARIGQDLPPDKLSNELRIFALIRLGVTESAQIARFLKKSPSTVYNYRVKLRNAAACDRDEFEKKLMEIGNPG
;
A
#
# COMPACT_ATOMS: atom_id res chain seq x y z
N MET A 1 25.31 8.19 -50.22
CA MET A 1 25.78 7.98 -48.83
C MET A 1 24.83 8.74 -47.88
N ARG A 2 23.94 8.05 -47.20
CA ARG A 2 23.05 8.61 -46.19
C ARG A 2 23.57 8.14 -44.81
N PRO A 3 23.85 9.02 -43.84
CA PRO A 3 24.22 8.57 -42.52
C PRO A 3 22.96 8.05 -41.82
N SER A 4 23.11 6.87 -41.22
CA SER A 4 22.12 6.18 -40.43
C SER A 4 21.82 6.95 -39.12
N PHE A 5 20.64 7.55 -39.03
CA PHE A 5 20.11 8.21 -37.80
C PHE A 5 19.53 7.22 -36.79
N LEU A 6 19.70 5.92 -37.00
CA LEU A 6 19.13 4.87 -36.13
C LEU A 6 19.72 4.80 -34.69
N PRO A 7 21.02 5.10 -34.44
CA PRO A 7 21.54 5.01 -33.09
C PRO A 7 21.14 6.17 -32.16
N LEU A 8 20.75 7.33 -32.71
CA LEU A 8 20.30 8.47 -31.89
C LEU A 8 18.86 8.30 -31.37
N LEU A 9 18.01 7.56 -32.06
CA LEU A 9 16.63 7.27 -31.64
C LEU A 9 16.58 6.19 -30.54
N VAL A 10 17.52 5.26 -30.51
CA VAL A 10 17.64 4.24 -29.45
C VAL A 10 18.22 4.84 -28.17
N ALA A 11 19.13 5.80 -28.28
CA ALA A 11 19.70 6.50 -27.13
C ALA A 11 18.68 7.43 -26.43
N SER A 12 17.71 8.00 -27.16
CA SER A 12 16.64 8.80 -26.55
C SER A 12 15.56 7.97 -25.86
N LEU A 13 15.37 6.69 -26.24
CA LEU A 13 14.44 5.79 -25.55
C LEU A 13 14.95 5.34 -24.17
N PHE A 14 16.26 5.33 -23.97
CA PHE A 14 16.84 5.01 -22.66
C PHE A 14 16.82 6.17 -21.64
N PHE A 15 16.61 7.42 -22.10
CA PHE A 15 16.49 8.57 -21.22
C PHE A 15 15.07 8.81 -20.68
N PHE A 16 14.05 8.07 -21.13
CA PHE A 16 12.67 8.15 -20.66
C PHE A 16 12.20 6.99 -19.78
N LEU A 17 13.07 6.11 -19.37
CA LEU A 17 12.82 5.39 -18.13
C LEU A 17 12.86 6.48 -17.06
N PRO A 18 11.79 6.67 -16.24
CA PRO A 18 11.96 7.41 -15.01
C PRO A 18 13.06 6.64 -14.28
N ALA A 19 14.27 7.20 -14.27
CA ALA A 19 15.23 6.82 -13.27
C ALA A 19 14.47 7.07 -11.97
N CYS A 20 13.96 6.00 -11.35
CA CYS A 20 13.88 5.97 -9.91
C CYS A 20 15.29 6.37 -9.50
N ARG A 21 15.51 7.66 -9.30
CA ARG A 21 16.61 8.15 -8.51
C ARG A 21 16.34 7.52 -7.15
N GLU A 22 16.84 6.32 -6.95
CA GLU A 22 17.29 5.93 -5.66
C GLU A 22 18.24 7.04 -5.26
N GLY A 23 17.66 8.06 -4.60
CA GLY A 23 18.45 8.96 -3.81
C GLY A 23 19.26 8.04 -2.94
N GLY A 24 20.59 8.13 -2.97
CA GLY A 24 21.52 7.29 -2.24
C GLY A 24 21.45 7.45 -0.71
N GLY A 25 20.29 7.72 -0.15
CA GLY A 25 19.91 7.58 1.24
C GLY A 25 19.41 6.16 1.46
N HIS A 26 20.05 5.42 2.36
CA HIS A 26 19.53 4.13 2.80
C HIS A 26 18.06 4.28 3.18
N ALA A 27 17.19 3.42 2.63
CA ALA A 27 15.80 3.38 3.04
C ALA A 27 15.74 3.27 4.58
N PRO A 28 14.84 4.00 5.25
CA PRO A 28 14.69 3.94 6.70
C PRO A 28 14.53 2.49 7.15
N GLU A 29 15.04 2.15 8.33
CA GLU A 29 14.99 0.78 8.86
C GLU A 29 13.57 0.22 8.94
N TRP A 30 12.61 1.05 9.31
CA TRP A 30 11.19 0.66 9.33
C TRP A 30 10.65 0.28 7.94
N GLU A 31 11.10 0.97 6.89
CA GLU A 31 10.66 0.67 5.52
C GLU A 31 11.31 -0.64 5.02
N LYS A 32 12.55 -0.93 5.41
CA LYS A 32 13.19 -2.22 5.12
C LYS A 32 12.40 -3.37 5.79
N ALA A 33 12.05 -3.20 7.07
CA ALA A 33 11.29 -4.19 7.82
C ALA A 33 9.90 -4.44 7.19
N LEU A 34 9.20 -3.39 6.75
CA LEU A 34 7.93 -3.53 6.04
C LEU A 34 8.09 -4.26 4.70
N ARG A 35 9.14 -3.97 3.93
CA ARG A 35 9.39 -4.68 2.66
C ARG A 35 9.72 -6.16 2.88
N GLU A 36 10.40 -6.51 3.96
CA GLU A 36 10.64 -7.91 4.33
C GLU A 36 9.34 -8.61 4.68
N LEU A 37 8.49 -7.98 5.48
CA LEU A 37 7.16 -8.48 5.79
C LEU A 37 6.31 -8.66 4.52
N ASP A 38 6.28 -7.67 3.62
CA ASP A 38 5.56 -7.75 2.35
C ASP A 38 6.02 -8.97 1.52
N ARG A 39 7.33 -9.24 1.51
CA ARG A 39 7.90 -10.43 0.83
C ARG A 39 7.48 -11.75 1.49
N SER A 40 7.44 -11.78 2.80
CA SER A 40 7.01 -12.99 3.54
C SER A 40 5.54 -13.26 3.34
N LEU A 41 4.70 -12.23 3.39
CA LEU A 41 3.28 -12.32 3.08
C LEU A 41 3.03 -12.83 1.64
N ALA A 42 3.82 -12.36 0.68
CA ALA A 42 3.75 -12.84 -0.70
C ALA A 42 4.16 -14.33 -0.87
N ARG A 43 4.90 -14.90 0.08
CA ARG A 43 5.37 -16.30 0.09
C ARG A 43 4.57 -17.21 1.00
N GLU A 44 3.47 -16.72 1.54
CA GLU A 44 2.67 -17.45 2.54
C GLU A 44 2.28 -18.86 2.12
N GLU A 45 1.80 -19.04 0.90
CA GLU A 45 1.42 -20.36 0.39
C GLU A 45 2.55 -21.40 0.57
N ARG A 46 3.78 -20.99 0.23
CA ARG A 46 4.97 -21.85 0.37
C ARG A 46 5.30 -22.14 1.83
N ILE A 47 5.20 -21.12 2.70
CA ILE A 47 5.45 -21.27 4.15
C ILE A 47 4.41 -22.22 4.75
N SER A 48 3.14 -22.02 4.40
CA SER A 48 2.02 -22.87 4.85
C SER A 48 2.16 -24.32 4.37
N GLN A 49 2.59 -24.54 3.12
CA GLN A 49 2.84 -25.89 2.61
C GLN A 49 3.98 -26.60 3.35
N ALA A 50 5.09 -25.90 3.61
CA ALA A 50 6.20 -26.44 4.37
C ALA A 50 5.77 -26.81 5.81
N HIS A 51 4.99 -25.96 6.46
CA HIS A 51 4.43 -26.21 7.78
C HIS A 51 3.53 -27.45 7.81
N LYS A 52 2.61 -27.56 6.83
CA LYS A 52 1.74 -28.73 6.70
C LYS A 52 2.53 -30.02 6.47
N ALA A 53 3.61 -29.97 5.70
CA ALA A 53 4.49 -31.12 5.48
C ALA A 53 5.16 -31.56 6.80
N ASN A 54 5.71 -30.60 7.57
CA ASN A 54 6.29 -30.88 8.88
C ASN A 54 5.28 -31.53 9.83
N LEU A 55 4.06 -30.99 9.91
CA LEU A 55 2.99 -31.58 10.73
C LEU A 55 2.58 -32.99 10.25
N ALA A 56 2.62 -33.25 8.95
CA ALA A 56 2.35 -34.56 8.41
C ALA A 56 3.41 -35.60 8.86
N ASP A 57 4.68 -35.21 8.87
CA ASP A 57 5.78 -36.05 9.34
C ASP A 57 5.67 -36.35 10.84
N LEU A 58 5.36 -35.34 11.66
CA LEU A 58 5.12 -35.54 13.10
C LEU A 58 3.95 -36.50 13.37
N LYS A 59 2.87 -36.41 12.59
CA LYS A 59 1.73 -37.34 12.68
C LYS A 59 2.11 -38.76 12.32
N ILE A 60 3.02 -38.95 11.38
CA ILE A 60 3.55 -40.30 11.06
C ILE A 60 4.36 -40.82 12.26
N GLN A 61 5.22 -40.02 12.85
CA GLN A 61 6.02 -40.39 14.01
C GLN A 61 5.13 -40.73 15.21
N LEU A 62 4.11 -39.92 15.49
CA LEU A 62 3.12 -40.19 16.56
C LEU A 62 2.44 -41.56 16.39
N ARG A 63 2.04 -41.90 15.15
CA ARG A 63 1.38 -43.22 14.90
C ARG A 63 2.29 -44.42 15.12
N HIS A 64 3.59 -44.28 14.89
CA HIS A 64 4.55 -45.35 15.02
C HIS A 64 5.17 -45.47 16.43
N THR A 65 4.90 -44.50 17.30
CA THR A 65 5.44 -44.44 18.65
C THR A 65 4.48 -45.13 19.62
N ARG A 66 5.00 -46.03 20.47
CA ARG A 66 4.21 -46.76 21.48
C ARG A 66 4.38 -46.23 22.90
N ASP A 67 5.58 -45.70 23.22
CA ASP A 67 5.86 -45.12 24.52
C ASP A 67 4.97 -43.88 24.81
N PRO A 68 4.19 -43.89 25.91
CA PRO A 68 3.25 -42.79 26.19
C PRO A 68 3.91 -41.41 26.28
N ARG A 69 5.08 -41.30 26.90
CA ARG A 69 5.79 -40.03 27.04
C ARG A 69 6.33 -39.53 25.70
N ALA A 70 6.82 -40.40 24.84
CA ALA A 70 7.24 -40.03 23.49
C ALA A 70 6.03 -39.66 22.59
N ARG A 71 4.90 -40.38 22.72
CA ARG A 71 3.63 -40.00 22.06
C ARG A 71 3.17 -38.64 22.51
N TYR A 72 3.25 -38.35 23.81
CA TYR A 72 2.89 -37.04 24.35
C TYR A 72 3.71 -35.93 23.71
N ARG A 73 5.04 -36.06 23.63
CA ARG A 73 5.92 -35.07 23.01
C ARG A 73 5.57 -34.80 21.54
N PHE A 74 5.34 -35.83 20.74
CA PHE A 74 4.91 -35.63 19.35
C PHE A 74 3.54 -34.96 19.26
N CYS A 75 2.63 -35.31 20.15
CA CYS A 75 1.31 -34.70 20.23
C CYS A 75 1.41 -33.21 20.61
N ASP A 76 2.31 -32.90 21.51
CA ASP A 76 2.64 -31.55 21.95
C ASP A 76 3.17 -30.69 20.79
N GLU A 77 4.19 -31.15 20.07
CA GLU A 77 4.74 -30.46 18.90
C GLU A 77 3.67 -30.26 17.80
N ILE A 78 2.76 -31.23 17.63
CA ILE A 78 1.65 -31.09 16.67
C ILE A 78 0.63 -30.08 17.17
N PHE A 79 0.29 -30.09 18.45
CA PHE A 79 -0.61 -29.14 19.08
C PHE A 79 -0.07 -27.71 18.92
N ASP A 80 1.18 -27.47 19.27
CA ASP A 80 1.85 -26.19 19.11
C ASP A 80 1.81 -25.69 17.67
N GLY A 81 2.03 -26.58 16.72
CA GLY A 81 1.93 -26.28 15.30
C GLY A 81 0.52 -25.88 14.85
N TYR A 82 -0.53 -26.35 15.53
CA TYR A 82 -1.91 -26.02 15.23
C TYR A 82 -2.49 -24.90 16.09
N LEU A 83 -1.95 -24.63 17.27
CA LEU A 83 -2.54 -23.76 18.29
C LEU A 83 -3.04 -22.40 17.75
N LYS A 84 -2.25 -21.76 16.90
CA LYS A 84 -2.57 -20.47 16.26
C LYS A 84 -2.71 -20.60 14.74
N TYR A 85 -2.93 -21.81 14.23
CA TYR A 85 -3.02 -22.09 12.80
C TYR A 85 -4.37 -22.67 12.38
N ASP A 86 -4.88 -23.68 13.12
CA ASP A 86 -6.13 -24.36 12.82
C ASP A 86 -6.80 -24.84 14.11
N VAL A 87 -7.99 -24.31 14.39
CA VAL A 87 -8.69 -24.49 15.67
C VAL A 87 -9.10 -25.94 15.93
N ASP A 88 -9.66 -26.58 14.91
CA ASP A 88 -10.23 -27.92 15.08
C ASP A 88 -9.12 -28.96 15.30
N SER A 89 -8.04 -28.82 14.54
CA SER A 89 -6.86 -29.66 14.73
C SER A 89 -6.20 -29.42 16.08
N ALA A 90 -6.08 -28.17 16.54
CA ALA A 90 -5.51 -27.86 17.85
C ALA A 90 -6.33 -28.51 18.97
N LEU A 91 -7.67 -28.39 18.94
CA LEU A 91 -8.55 -29.07 19.94
C LEU A 91 -8.43 -30.60 19.91
N LEU A 92 -8.38 -31.19 18.71
CA LEU A 92 -8.20 -32.62 18.56
C LEU A 92 -6.91 -33.11 19.27
N TYR A 93 -5.79 -32.41 19.05
CA TYR A 93 -4.52 -32.80 19.66
C TYR A 93 -4.43 -32.43 21.14
N ALA A 94 -5.08 -31.38 21.60
CA ALA A 94 -5.21 -31.07 23.03
C ALA A 94 -5.95 -32.16 23.78
N HIS A 95 -7.08 -32.65 23.27
CA HIS A 95 -7.78 -33.78 23.86
C HIS A 95 -6.98 -35.10 23.78
N LEU A 96 -6.26 -35.33 22.68
CA LEU A 96 -5.38 -36.47 22.60
C LEU A 96 -4.23 -36.43 23.65
N LYS A 97 -3.72 -35.23 23.97
CA LYS A 97 -2.77 -35.03 25.07
C LYS A 97 -3.40 -35.40 26.42
N GLU A 98 -4.65 -34.97 26.68
CA GLU A 98 -5.38 -35.40 27.92
C GLU A 98 -5.49 -36.90 28.03
N ASP A 99 -5.87 -37.59 26.93
CA ASP A 99 -5.98 -39.06 26.91
C ASP A 99 -4.64 -39.74 27.19
N ILE A 100 -3.56 -39.29 26.56
CA ILE A 100 -2.21 -39.85 26.75
C ILE A 100 -1.70 -39.55 28.18
N ALA A 101 -1.96 -38.38 28.73
CA ALA A 101 -1.58 -38.01 30.09
C ALA A 101 -2.33 -38.83 31.13
N ALA A 102 -3.61 -39.16 30.88
CA ALA A 102 -4.40 -40.09 31.72
C ALA A 102 -3.86 -41.52 31.63
N GLU A 103 -3.50 -42.02 30.43
CA GLU A 103 -2.89 -43.33 30.22
C GLU A 103 -1.54 -43.43 30.95
N ALA A 104 -0.74 -42.36 30.95
CA ALA A 104 0.57 -42.32 31.61
C ALA A 104 0.49 -42.20 33.14
N ASP A 105 -0.67 -41.89 33.70
CA ASP A 105 -0.91 -41.52 35.11
C ASP A 105 0.08 -40.50 35.67
N ASP A 106 0.41 -39.48 34.86
CA ASP A 106 1.42 -38.46 35.13
C ASP A 106 0.72 -37.12 35.41
N ALA A 107 0.87 -36.61 36.64
CA ALA A 107 0.23 -35.37 37.08
C ALA A 107 0.75 -34.11 36.32
N GLU A 108 2.04 -34.12 35.97
CA GLU A 108 2.65 -33.00 35.23
C GLU A 108 2.12 -32.96 33.79
N LEU A 109 2.00 -34.13 33.12
CA LEU A 109 1.41 -34.22 31.79
C LEU A 109 -0.08 -33.86 31.79
N ARG A 110 -0.83 -34.19 32.84
CA ARG A 110 -2.24 -33.80 32.99
C ARG A 110 -2.39 -32.27 33.11
N LEU A 111 -1.52 -31.63 33.90
CA LEU A 111 -1.56 -30.17 34.01
C LEU A 111 -1.17 -29.49 32.68
N ASP A 112 -0.13 -30.00 32.03
CA ASP A 112 0.32 -29.47 30.75
C ASP A 112 -0.79 -29.55 29.69
N ALA A 113 -1.44 -30.69 29.52
CA ALA A 113 -2.57 -30.87 28.62
C ALA A 113 -3.75 -29.93 28.95
N ALA A 114 -4.05 -29.76 30.25
CA ALA A 114 -5.12 -28.84 30.69
C ALA A 114 -4.78 -27.37 30.41
N LEU A 115 -3.51 -26.99 30.54
CA LEU A 115 -3.04 -25.64 30.22
C LEU A 115 -3.14 -25.34 28.71
N ASP A 116 -2.78 -26.29 27.88
CA ASP A 116 -2.91 -26.20 26.44
C ASP A 116 -4.37 -26.05 25.99
N LEU A 117 -5.23 -26.90 26.55
CA LEU A 117 -6.67 -26.79 26.30
C LEU A 117 -7.22 -25.43 26.76
N ALA A 118 -6.81 -24.98 27.93
CA ALA A 118 -7.18 -23.66 28.43
C ALA A 118 -6.67 -22.53 27.54
N GLN A 119 -5.44 -22.62 27.08
CA GLN A 119 -4.87 -21.62 26.16
C GLN A 119 -5.64 -21.59 24.84
N ARG A 120 -6.03 -22.73 24.30
CA ARG A 120 -6.85 -22.80 23.09
C ARG A 120 -8.22 -22.15 23.30
N TYR A 121 -8.90 -22.46 24.41
CA TYR A 121 -10.18 -21.83 24.75
C TYR A 121 -10.03 -20.32 25.02
N LEU A 122 -8.92 -19.89 25.60
CA LEU A 122 -8.62 -18.48 25.84
C LEU A 122 -8.53 -17.70 24.52
N ILE A 123 -7.86 -18.24 23.50
CA ILE A 123 -7.77 -17.65 22.17
C ILE A 123 -9.18 -17.48 21.55
N SER A 124 -10.05 -18.47 21.73
CA SER A 124 -11.45 -18.42 21.28
C SER A 124 -12.37 -17.55 22.16
N GLY A 125 -11.86 -16.93 23.23
CA GLY A 125 -12.67 -16.14 24.15
C GLY A 125 -13.62 -16.96 25.03
N MET A 126 -13.40 -18.27 25.13
CA MET A 126 -14.21 -19.19 25.94
C MET A 126 -13.67 -19.27 27.38
N TYR A 127 -13.64 -18.14 28.07
CA TYR A 127 -12.95 -17.97 29.35
C TYR A 127 -13.43 -18.93 30.44
N GLN A 128 -14.74 -19.19 30.55
CA GLN A 128 -15.28 -20.09 31.58
C GLN A 128 -14.85 -21.55 31.31
N THR A 129 -14.84 -21.99 30.07
CA THR A 129 -14.37 -23.32 29.67
C THR A 129 -12.87 -23.45 29.93
N ALA A 130 -12.09 -22.44 29.59
CA ALA A 130 -10.66 -22.38 29.90
C ALA A 130 -10.39 -22.50 31.41
N LEU A 131 -11.16 -21.75 32.22
CA LEU A 131 -11.05 -21.83 33.69
C LEU A 131 -11.40 -23.21 34.23
N GLY A 132 -12.44 -23.86 33.65
CA GLY A 132 -12.85 -25.19 33.99
C GLY A 132 -11.74 -26.23 33.75
N ALA A 133 -11.08 -26.16 32.60
CA ALA A 133 -9.98 -27.03 32.23
C ALA A 133 -8.82 -26.97 33.25
N VAL A 134 -8.37 -25.78 33.61
CA VAL A 134 -7.27 -25.60 34.58
C VAL A 134 -7.68 -26.04 35.98
N LYS A 135 -8.90 -25.74 36.46
CA LYS A 135 -9.39 -26.10 37.79
C LYS A 135 -9.70 -27.59 37.96
N ALA A 136 -9.84 -28.33 36.87
CA ALA A 136 -10.03 -29.80 36.92
C ALA A 136 -8.78 -30.55 37.36
N VAL A 137 -7.59 -29.94 37.33
CA VAL A 137 -6.33 -30.58 37.70
C VAL A 137 -5.90 -30.16 39.09
N ASP A 138 -5.47 -31.15 39.90
CA ASP A 138 -4.88 -30.87 41.20
C ASP A 138 -3.45 -30.33 41.06
N THR A 139 -3.31 -29.02 41.18
CA THR A 139 -2.02 -28.36 41.10
C THR A 139 -1.10 -28.63 42.31
N MET A 140 -1.63 -29.18 43.40
CA MET A 140 -0.83 -29.54 44.57
C MET A 140 0.07 -30.75 44.32
N ALA A 141 -0.28 -31.60 43.35
CA ALA A 141 0.51 -32.75 42.95
C ALA A 141 1.66 -32.39 42.00
N VAL A 142 1.69 -31.18 41.47
CA VAL A 142 2.67 -30.72 40.46
C VAL A 142 3.91 -30.14 41.16
N GLN A 143 5.07 -30.69 40.85
CA GLN A 143 6.35 -30.27 41.45
C GLN A 143 7.15 -29.30 40.56
N SER A 144 6.81 -29.19 39.26
CA SER A 144 7.52 -28.32 38.33
C SER A 144 7.20 -26.84 38.56
N PRO A 145 8.18 -25.99 38.98
CA PRO A 145 7.97 -24.54 39.15
C PRO A 145 7.57 -23.86 37.83
N VAL A 146 8.11 -24.35 36.71
CA VAL A 146 7.81 -23.83 35.35
C VAL A 146 6.32 -24.03 35.03
N GLN A 147 5.79 -25.23 35.25
CA GLN A 147 4.38 -25.51 34.97
C GLN A 147 3.45 -24.73 35.91
N LEU A 148 3.83 -24.54 37.18
CA LEU A 148 3.08 -23.72 38.13
C LEU A 148 3.08 -22.24 37.70
N ALA A 149 4.21 -21.73 37.20
CA ALA A 149 4.29 -20.40 36.66
C ALA A 149 3.35 -20.23 35.45
N THR A 150 3.39 -21.19 34.50
CA THR A 150 2.50 -21.21 33.34
C THR A 150 1.03 -21.31 33.75
N CYS A 151 0.72 -22.13 34.76
CA CYS A 151 -0.63 -22.23 35.31
C CYS A 151 -1.14 -20.87 35.84
N TYR A 152 -0.35 -20.21 36.68
CA TYR A 152 -0.74 -18.88 37.20
C TYR A 152 -0.84 -17.82 36.11
N GLN A 153 0.03 -17.86 35.11
CA GLN A 153 -0.04 -16.95 33.97
C GLN A 153 -1.30 -17.20 33.12
N THR A 154 -1.66 -18.45 32.91
CA THR A 154 -2.88 -18.83 32.19
C THR A 154 -4.12 -18.36 32.97
N LEU A 155 -4.18 -18.59 34.28
CA LEU A 155 -5.27 -18.11 35.13
C LEU A 155 -5.36 -16.58 35.14
N ASN A 156 -4.23 -15.90 35.24
CA ASN A 156 -4.17 -14.44 35.10
C ASN A 156 -4.80 -13.98 33.77
N SER A 157 -4.41 -14.60 32.65
CA SER A 157 -4.93 -14.25 31.31
C SER A 157 -6.43 -14.55 31.18
N ILE A 158 -6.92 -15.65 31.78
CA ILE A 158 -8.35 -15.99 31.79
C ILE A 158 -9.14 -14.92 32.54
N TYR A 159 -8.72 -14.55 33.77
CA TYR A 159 -9.42 -13.56 34.56
C TYR A 159 -9.34 -12.17 33.95
N HIS A 160 -8.22 -11.82 33.33
CA HIS A 160 -8.09 -10.60 32.52
C HIS A 160 -9.14 -10.55 31.39
N GLY A 161 -9.24 -11.64 30.62
CA GLY A 161 -10.24 -11.74 29.55
C GLY A 161 -11.68 -11.66 30.05
N MET A 162 -11.97 -12.31 31.19
CA MET A 162 -13.29 -12.26 31.85
C MET A 162 -13.61 -10.84 32.33
N ALA A 163 -12.62 -10.11 32.88
CA ALA A 163 -12.79 -8.75 33.35
C ALA A 163 -13.08 -7.77 32.21
N LEU A 164 -12.42 -7.95 31.05
CA LEU A 164 -12.66 -7.16 29.85
C LEU A 164 -14.01 -7.46 29.20
N ALA A 165 -14.44 -8.72 29.22
CA ALA A 165 -15.70 -9.16 28.63
C ALA A 165 -16.93 -8.84 29.49
N ALA A 166 -16.73 -8.65 30.81
CA ALA A 166 -17.83 -8.36 31.74
C ALA A 166 -18.41 -6.96 31.50
N LYS A 167 -19.71 -6.91 31.19
CA LYS A 167 -20.45 -5.63 31.03
C LYS A 167 -20.85 -5.02 32.38
N ASP A 168 -21.00 -5.87 33.39
CA ASP A 168 -21.31 -5.46 34.77
C ASP A 168 -20.03 -4.98 35.47
N PRO A 169 -19.97 -3.71 35.96
CA PRO A 169 -18.80 -3.17 36.60
C PRO A 169 -18.39 -3.93 37.88
N GLU A 170 -19.35 -4.43 38.66
CA GLU A 170 -19.07 -5.16 39.90
C GLU A 170 -18.44 -6.51 39.60
N LEU A 171 -18.97 -7.21 38.61
CA LEU A 171 -18.41 -8.49 38.12
C LEU A 171 -17.02 -8.29 37.50
N SER A 172 -16.82 -7.25 36.72
CA SER A 172 -15.52 -6.87 36.18
C SER A 172 -14.49 -6.63 37.27
N GLN A 173 -14.88 -5.91 38.34
CA GLN A 173 -13.99 -5.63 39.45
C GLN A 173 -13.64 -6.90 40.25
N ARG A 174 -14.56 -7.85 40.41
CA ARG A 174 -14.28 -9.17 41.03
C ARG A 174 -13.26 -9.96 40.18
N PHE A 175 -13.43 -10.00 38.87
CA PHE A 175 -12.46 -10.67 38.02
C PHE A 175 -11.09 -9.99 38.02
N ARG A 176 -11.03 -8.66 38.11
CA ARG A 176 -9.76 -7.93 38.29
C ARG A 176 -9.05 -8.23 39.60
N ALA A 177 -9.80 -8.49 40.67
CA ALA A 177 -9.21 -8.90 41.93
C ALA A 177 -8.53 -10.27 41.83
N GLU A 178 -9.19 -11.22 41.17
CA GLU A 178 -8.61 -12.54 40.91
C GLU A 178 -7.41 -12.46 39.96
N GLU A 179 -7.52 -11.67 38.87
CA GLU A 179 -6.42 -11.37 37.95
C GLU A 179 -5.17 -10.91 38.72
N LEU A 180 -5.32 -9.92 39.59
CA LEU A 180 -4.22 -9.35 40.38
C LEU A 180 -3.60 -10.38 41.33
N GLN A 181 -4.41 -11.27 41.90
CA GLN A 181 -3.93 -12.36 42.75
C GLN A 181 -3.06 -13.33 41.98
N TYR A 182 -3.50 -13.77 40.80
CA TYR A 182 -2.74 -14.69 39.96
C TYR A 182 -1.52 -14.01 39.33
N GLN A 183 -1.59 -12.73 38.99
CA GLN A 183 -0.45 -11.95 38.55
C GLN A 183 0.67 -11.94 39.60
N ARG A 184 0.32 -11.74 40.89
CA ARG A 184 1.31 -11.79 42.00
C ARG A 184 1.91 -13.19 42.16
N ARG A 185 1.10 -14.24 42.07
CA ARG A 185 1.57 -15.64 42.16
C ARG A 185 2.48 -15.99 40.97
N SER A 186 2.09 -15.67 39.77
CA SER A 186 2.89 -15.87 38.57
C SER A 186 4.26 -15.18 38.72
N ARG A 187 4.26 -13.90 39.10
CA ARG A 187 5.50 -13.15 39.29
C ARG A 187 6.45 -13.78 40.30
N ALA A 188 5.94 -14.38 41.36
CA ALA A 188 6.75 -15.04 42.39
C ALA A 188 7.37 -16.36 41.94
N THR A 189 6.87 -16.96 40.84
CA THR A 189 7.33 -18.25 40.30
C THR A 189 8.13 -18.14 39.01
N LEU A 190 8.11 -16.95 38.36
CA LEU A 190 8.84 -16.73 37.11
C LEU A 190 10.35 -16.64 37.36
N THR A 191 11.13 -17.26 36.50
CA THR A 191 12.58 -17.27 36.49
C THR A 191 13.13 -16.65 35.20
N GLU A 192 14.37 -16.17 35.23
CA GLU A 192 14.99 -15.44 34.08
C GLU A 192 15.19 -16.27 32.81
N ASP A 193 15.07 -17.58 32.89
CA ASP A 193 15.07 -18.47 31.71
C ASP A 193 13.73 -18.46 30.96
N MET A 194 12.64 -18.01 31.60
CA MET A 194 11.32 -17.94 31.00
C MET A 194 11.10 -16.62 30.26
N LEU A 195 10.49 -16.68 29.06
CA LEU A 195 10.09 -15.48 28.32
C LEU A 195 9.08 -14.65 29.10
N ASP A 196 8.18 -15.31 29.83
CA ASP A 196 7.15 -14.65 30.63
C ASP A 196 7.71 -13.76 31.76
N TYR A 197 8.88 -14.10 32.31
CA TYR A 197 9.59 -13.23 33.24
C TYR A 197 9.83 -11.84 32.64
N TYR A 198 10.34 -11.80 31.42
CA TYR A 198 10.63 -10.57 30.72
C TYR A 198 9.37 -9.82 30.32
N THR A 199 8.36 -10.52 29.78
CA THR A 199 7.10 -9.86 29.33
C THR A 199 6.31 -9.28 30.48
N VAL A 200 6.22 -9.98 31.61
CA VAL A 200 5.52 -9.50 32.82
C VAL A 200 6.24 -8.30 33.43
N ASN A 201 7.57 -8.38 33.61
CA ASN A 201 8.35 -7.28 34.16
C ASN A 201 8.34 -6.05 33.22
N ALA A 202 8.46 -6.25 31.90
CA ALA A 202 8.32 -5.16 30.95
C ALA A 202 6.94 -4.51 30.98
N GLY A 203 5.88 -5.31 31.16
CA GLY A 203 4.52 -4.78 31.37
C GLY A 203 4.43 -3.86 32.58
N ILE A 204 4.98 -4.28 33.69
CA ILE A 204 5.02 -3.51 34.95
C ILE A 204 5.84 -2.22 34.77
N GLU A 205 7.01 -2.29 34.14
CA GLU A 205 7.83 -1.09 33.90
C GLU A 205 7.10 -0.08 32.98
N ILE A 206 6.36 -0.55 31.98
CA ILE A 206 5.52 0.32 31.15
C ILE A 206 4.41 0.99 31.99
N GLU A 207 3.69 0.21 32.83
CA GLU A 207 2.63 0.72 33.68
C GLU A 207 3.16 1.75 34.70
N ASN A 208 4.38 1.59 35.16
CA ASN A 208 5.07 2.52 36.05
C ASN A 208 5.63 3.76 35.31
N GLY A 209 5.48 3.85 33.99
CA GLY A 209 5.99 4.96 33.19
C GLY A 209 7.49 4.89 32.87
N HIS A 210 8.07 3.69 32.87
CA HIS A 210 9.48 3.45 32.56
C HIS A 210 9.65 2.59 31.29
N PRO A 211 9.21 3.05 30.11
CA PRO A 211 9.29 2.27 28.86
C PRO A 211 10.72 1.92 28.47
N GLU A 212 11.71 2.76 28.80
CA GLU A 212 13.14 2.50 28.52
C GLU A 212 13.64 1.26 29.27
N ARG A 213 13.25 1.08 30.54
CA ARG A 213 13.63 -0.11 31.32
C ARG A 213 12.98 -1.37 30.77
N ALA A 214 11.70 -1.25 30.39
CA ALA A 214 11.00 -2.34 29.73
C ALA A 214 11.70 -2.76 28.43
N ARG A 215 12.18 -1.80 27.65
CA ARG A 215 12.93 -2.05 26.43
C ARG A 215 14.24 -2.77 26.71
N GLN A 216 15.03 -2.30 27.67
CA GLN A 216 16.29 -2.94 28.06
C GLN A 216 16.07 -4.42 28.42
N LEU A 217 15.03 -4.74 29.21
CA LEU A 217 14.68 -6.13 29.54
C LEU A 217 14.40 -6.96 28.28
N MET A 218 13.65 -6.41 27.33
CA MET A 218 13.32 -7.11 26.09
C MET A 218 14.55 -7.29 25.17
N GLU A 219 15.42 -6.29 25.09
CA GLU A 219 16.68 -6.35 24.33
C GLU A 219 17.66 -7.36 24.94
N GLU A 220 17.74 -7.45 26.27
CA GLU A 220 18.49 -8.50 26.96
C GLU A 220 17.98 -9.89 26.57
N ARG A 221 16.66 -10.09 26.59
CA ARG A 221 16.09 -11.39 26.15
C ARG A 221 16.36 -11.66 24.67
N LEU A 222 16.32 -10.63 23.82
CA LEU A 222 16.56 -10.77 22.39
C LEU A 222 18.01 -11.21 22.06
N ALA A 223 18.97 -10.97 22.97
CA ALA A 223 20.35 -11.40 22.80
C ALA A 223 20.53 -12.93 22.88
N ASP A 224 19.53 -13.68 23.36
CA ASP A 224 19.57 -15.15 23.35
C ASP A 224 19.30 -15.69 21.93
N GLU A 225 20.35 -16.20 21.28
CA GLU A 225 20.28 -16.76 19.93
C GLU A 225 19.34 -17.98 19.81
N ARG A 226 19.04 -18.65 20.92
CA ARG A 226 18.19 -19.86 20.95
C ARG A 226 16.70 -19.55 20.86
N LEU A 227 16.31 -18.28 20.88
CA LEU A 227 14.92 -17.88 20.77
C LEU A 227 14.28 -18.39 19.46
N SER A 228 13.11 -19.00 19.61
CA SER A 228 12.27 -19.36 18.48
C SER A 228 11.79 -18.13 17.71
N LEU A 229 11.30 -18.32 16.48
CA LEU A 229 10.67 -17.22 15.72
C LEU A 229 9.46 -16.63 16.45
N GLN A 230 8.68 -17.47 17.15
CA GLN A 230 7.55 -17.02 17.96
C GLN A 230 8.01 -16.15 19.14
N ASP A 231 9.06 -16.57 19.86
CA ASP A 231 9.59 -15.78 20.97
C ASP A 231 10.13 -14.44 20.48
N LYS A 232 10.88 -14.44 19.36
CA LYS A 232 11.34 -13.21 18.72
C LYS A 232 10.17 -12.30 18.33
N ALA A 233 9.07 -12.85 17.82
CA ALA A 233 7.88 -12.06 17.51
C ALA A 233 7.31 -11.38 18.77
N ILE A 234 7.21 -12.12 19.88
CA ILE A 234 6.72 -11.59 21.16
C ILE A 234 7.64 -10.48 21.67
N VAL A 235 8.96 -10.72 21.68
CA VAL A 235 9.95 -9.75 22.16
C VAL A 235 9.87 -8.46 21.33
N HIS A 236 9.86 -8.57 20.00
CA HIS A 236 9.73 -7.39 19.14
C HIS A 236 8.38 -6.66 19.29
N TYR A 237 7.29 -7.39 19.54
CA TYR A 237 6.00 -6.78 19.88
C TYR A 237 6.09 -5.90 21.13
N TRP A 238 6.75 -6.38 22.18
CA TRP A 238 6.93 -5.64 23.42
C TRP A 238 7.86 -4.44 23.24
N ILE A 239 8.96 -4.59 22.50
CA ILE A 239 9.85 -3.46 22.14
C ILE A 239 9.05 -2.39 21.38
N ALA A 240 8.23 -2.78 20.40
CA ALA A 240 7.37 -1.82 19.68
C ALA A 240 6.40 -1.09 20.62
N LYS A 241 5.87 -1.80 21.63
CA LYS A 241 5.00 -1.21 22.64
C LYS A 241 5.74 -0.15 23.49
N THR A 242 7.01 -0.35 23.84
CA THR A 242 7.78 0.67 24.57
C THR A 242 8.00 1.93 23.73
N TYR A 243 8.34 1.80 22.46
CA TYR A 243 8.47 2.94 21.56
C TYR A 243 7.15 3.69 21.33
N ARG A 244 6.02 2.97 21.37
CA ARG A 244 4.69 3.59 21.32
C ARG A 244 4.45 4.51 22.52
N GLU A 245 4.82 4.08 23.72
CA GLU A 245 4.67 4.90 24.95
C GLU A 245 5.59 6.14 24.92
N GLU A 246 6.73 6.05 24.26
CA GLU A 246 7.66 7.18 24.04
C GLU A 246 7.25 8.08 22.85
N GLY A 247 6.31 7.64 22.02
CA GLY A 247 5.88 8.38 20.82
C GLY A 247 6.83 8.24 19.63
N ASP A 248 7.82 7.35 19.69
CA ASP A 248 8.74 7.06 18.57
C ASP A 248 8.06 6.15 17.55
N ARG A 249 7.37 6.78 16.61
CA ARG A 249 6.57 6.11 15.57
C ARG A 249 7.41 5.32 14.57
N GLU A 250 8.66 5.65 14.36
CA GLU A 250 9.50 4.95 13.38
C GLU A 250 10.01 3.63 13.95
N ASN A 251 10.50 3.62 15.17
CA ASN A 251 10.93 2.42 15.83
C ASN A 251 9.73 1.53 16.24
N GLU A 252 8.60 2.12 16.63
CA GLU A 252 7.35 1.39 16.82
C GLU A 252 6.99 0.58 15.55
N LEU A 253 6.97 1.24 14.41
CA LEU A 253 6.64 0.63 13.11
C LEU A 253 7.65 -0.45 12.73
N LYS A 254 8.95 -0.18 12.90
CA LYS A 254 10.03 -1.14 12.65
C LYS A 254 9.83 -2.42 13.43
N HIS A 255 9.66 -2.31 14.74
CA HIS A 255 9.59 -3.48 15.61
C HIS A 255 8.28 -4.26 15.45
N TYR A 256 7.14 -3.61 15.22
CA TYR A 256 5.92 -4.34 14.83
C TYR A 256 6.07 -5.05 13.48
N ALA A 257 6.79 -4.45 12.51
CA ALA A 257 7.03 -5.12 11.22
C ALA A 257 7.90 -6.36 11.36
N ILE A 258 8.97 -6.29 12.18
CA ILE A 258 9.81 -7.46 12.48
C ILE A 258 9.00 -8.53 13.22
N SER A 259 8.22 -8.14 14.22
CA SER A 259 7.35 -9.06 14.96
C SER A 259 6.37 -9.78 14.03
N ALA A 260 5.64 -9.03 13.19
CA ALA A 260 4.72 -9.61 12.21
C ALA A 260 5.42 -10.52 11.19
N ASN A 261 6.64 -10.17 10.79
CA ASN A 261 7.44 -11.02 9.91
C ASN A 261 7.85 -12.34 10.57
N CYS A 262 8.24 -12.31 11.84
CA CYS A 262 8.52 -13.51 12.61
C CYS A 262 7.28 -14.40 12.77
N ASP A 263 6.11 -13.81 13.08
CA ASP A 263 4.83 -14.53 13.13
C ASP A 263 4.50 -15.18 11.77
N GLN A 264 4.71 -14.46 10.67
CA GLN A 264 4.45 -14.99 9.33
C GLN A 264 5.37 -16.16 8.97
N LEU A 265 6.63 -16.09 9.37
CA LEU A 265 7.61 -17.18 9.15
C LEU A 265 7.36 -18.38 10.07
N ALA A 266 6.81 -18.17 11.26
CA ALA A 266 6.41 -19.21 12.22
C ALA A 266 4.98 -19.74 12.01
N PRO A 267 4.39 -19.64 10.83
CA PRO A 267 2.98 -19.71 10.41
C PRO A 267 1.93 -19.43 11.50
N VAL A 268 2.12 -18.39 12.27
CA VAL A 268 1.16 -17.92 13.28
C VAL A 268 0.01 -17.16 12.61
N LYS A 269 -1.22 -17.64 12.80
CA LYS A 269 -2.46 -17.05 12.29
C LYS A 269 -3.16 -16.25 13.38
N ALA A 270 -2.88 -15.12 13.70
CA ALA A 270 -3.46 -14.16 14.64
C ALA A 270 -2.41 -13.18 15.13
N SER A 271 -1.60 -12.66 14.19
CA SER A 271 -0.55 -11.70 14.52
C SER A 271 -1.15 -10.37 14.98
N ARG A 272 -1.01 -10.05 16.27
CA ARG A 272 -1.38 -8.74 16.82
C ARG A 272 -0.58 -7.62 16.19
N SER A 273 0.65 -7.89 15.77
CA SER A 273 1.52 -6.92 15.13
C SER A 273 0.97 -6.45 13.79
N LEU A 274 0.37 -7.34 12.98
CA LEU A 274 -0.33 -6.94 11.75
C LEU A 274 -1.49 -5.98 12.00
N ILE A 275 -2.26 -6.22 13.07
CA ILE A 275 -3.38 -5.34 13.47
C ILE A 275 -2.84 -3.95 13.85
N ARG A 276 -1.77 -3.89 14.65
CA ARG A 276 -1.13 -2.63 15.04
C ARG A 276 -0.56 -1.89 13.84
N LEU A 277 0.17 -2.59 12.97
CA LEU A 277 0.72 -2.03 11.73
C LEU A 277 -0.36 -1.44 10.84
N SER A 278 -1.47 -2.14 10.66
CA SER A 278 -2.56 -1.65 9.82
C SER A 278 -3.12 -0.31 10.30
N ARG A 279 -3.23 -0.11 11.62
CA ARG A 279 -3.67 1.15 12.23
C ARG A 279 -2.65 2.27 12.03
N ILE A 280 -1.37 2.00 12.34
CA ILE A 280 -0.30 2.99 12.18
C ILE A 280 -0.18 3.43 10.72
N LEU A 281 -0.24 2.48 9.78
CA LEU A 281 -0.16 2.76 8.35
C LEU A 281 -1.39 3.49 7.82
N TYR A 282 -2.57 3.20 8.36
CA TYR A 282 -3.79 3.97 8.09
C TYR A 282 -3.64 5.43 8.50
N ASP A 283 -3.16 5.69 9.73
CA ASP A 283 -2.93 7.05 10.24
C ASP A 283 -1.85 7.79 9.43
N ARG A 284 -0.85 7.08 8.91
CA ARG A 284 0.20 7.62 8.01
C ARG A 284 -0.27 7.83 6.58
N GLY A 285 -1.45 7.32 6.23
CA GLY A 285 -2.00 7.42 4.89
C GLY A 285 -1.48 6.35 3.91
N ASP A 286 -0.72 5.34 4.34
CA ASP A 286 -0.41 4.15 3.53
C ASP A 286 -1.60 3.18 3.57
N LEU A 287 -2.68 3.59 2.90
CA LEU A 287 -3.93 2.82 2.89
C LEU A 287 -3.78 1.43 2.24
N ASN A 288 -2.75 1.24 1.44
CA ASN A 288 -2.47 -0.03 0.78
C ASN A 288 -2.04 -1.11 1.73
N ARG A 289 -0.94 -0.85 2.43
CA ARG A 289 -0.46 -1.76 3.46
C ARG A 289 -1.48 -1.88 4.57
N ALA A 290 -2.12 -0.76 4.99
CA ALA A 290 -3.16 -0.78 6.02
C ALA A 290 -4.28 -1.76 5.67
N TYR A 291 -4.83 -1.68 4.47
CA TYR A 291 -5.89 -2.57 4.00
C TYR A 291 -5.41 -4.03 3.89
N ASN A 292 -4.26 -4.27 3.29
CA ASN A 292 -3.75 -5.64 3.13
C ASN A 292 -3.49 -6.32 4.47
N TYR A 293 -2.87 -5.59 5.40
CA TYR A 293 -2.53 -6.15 6.69
C TYR A 293 -3.76 -6.41 7.54
N ILE A 294 -4.77 -5.52 7.51
CA ILE A 294 -6.00 -5.73 8.29
C ILE A 294 -6.86 -6.86 7.70
N VAL A 295 -6.99 -6.94 6.38
CA VAL A 295 -7.72 -8.02 5.71
C VAL A 295 -7.03 -9.35 5.97
N ARG A 296 -5.71 -9.37 5.87
CA ARG A 296 -4.92 -10.56 6.19
C ARG A 296 -5.09 -10.98 7.64
N ALA A 297 -4.97 -10.04 8.59
CA ALA A 297 -5.19 -10.32 10.00
C ALA A 297 -6.61 -10.86 10.27
N TYR A 298 -7.62 -10.33 9.56
CA TYR A 298 -9.00 -10.80 9.67
C TYR A 298 -9.17 -12.24 9.16
N GLU A 299 -8.62 -12.56 7.98
CA GLU A 299 -8.66 -13.92 7.44
C GLU A 299 -7.97 -14.92 8.36
N ASP A 300 -6.79 -14.56 8.86
CA ASP A 300 -6.02 -15.41 9.75
C ASP A 300 -6.71 -15.60 11.11
N ALA A 301 -7.24 -14.52 11.70
CA ALA A 301 -7.97 -14.59 12.97
C ALA A 301 -9.28 -15.38 12.84
N THR A 302 -9.94 -15.32 11.69
CA THR A 302 -11.15 -16.11 11.40
C THR A 302 -10.82 -17.61 11.31
N ARG A 303 -9.73 -17.95 10.62
CA ARG A 303 -9.30 -19.37 10.49
C ARG A 303 -8.85 -19.99 11.82
N SER A 304 -8.22 -19.19 12.67
CA SER A 304 -7.76 -19.63 13.99
C SER A 304 -8.78 -19.43 15.11
N ASP A 305 -10.01 -18.98 14.80
CA ASP A 305 -11.05 -18.59 15.77
C ASP A 305 -10.53 -17.69 16.90
N ALA A 306 -9.64 -16.77 16.54
CA ALA A 306 -9.03 -15.85 17.51
C ALA A 306 -9.97 -14.67 17.79
N ARG A 307 -10.99 -14.88 18.63
CA ARG A 307 -12.06 -13.88 18.89
C ARG A 307 -11.56 -12.57 19.45
N THR A 308 -10.58 -12.61 20.35
CA THR A 308 -9.98 -11.38 20.89
C THR A 308 -9.30 -10.54 19.81
N ALA A 309 -8.67 -11.19 18.82
CA ALA A 309 -8.10 -10.50 17.67
C ALA A 309 -9.20 -9.96 16.75
N LEU A 310 -10.26 -10.73 16.50
CA LEU A 310 -11.41 -10.31 15.70
C LEU A 310 -12.11 -9.08 16.29
N ASP A 311 -12.27 -9.02 17.61
CA ASP A 311 -12.85 -7.85 18.30
C ASP A 311 -11.98 -6.60 18.10
N GLU A 312 -10.67 -6.73 18.16
CA GLU A 312 -9.73 -5.63 17.92
C GLU A 312 -9.74 -5.19 16.44
N ILE A 313 -9.80 -6.14 15.51
CA ILE A 313 -9.89 -5.89 14.07
C ILE A 313 -11.20 -5.16 13.74
N ASN A 314 -12.33 -5.63 14.25
CA ASN A 314 -13.65 -5.08 13.96
C ASN A 314 -13.79 -3.60 14.33
N GLN A 315 -12.99 -3.11 15.28
CA GLN A 315 -12.97 -1.69 15.65
C GLN A 315 -12.34 -0.79 14.57
N SER A 316 -11.39 -1.29 13.80
CA SER A 316 -10.64 -0.51 12.80
C SER A 316 -10.95 -0.88 11.35
N LEU A 317 -11.40 -2.11 11.11
CA LEU A 317 -11.66 -2.66 9.78
C LEU A 317 -12.60 -1.78 8.93
N PRO A 318 -13.77 -1.31 9.46
CA PRO A 318 -14.70 -0.52 8.64
C PRO A 318 -14.09 0.81 8.18
N GLY A 319 -13.29 1.46 9.05
CA GLY A 319 -12.62 2.73 8.72
C GLY A 319 -11.57 2.55 7.63
N ILE A 320 -10.74 1.51 7.75
CA ILE A 320 -9.68 1.21 6.77
C ILE A 320 -10.27 0.80 5.41
N ILE A 321 -11.28 -0.08 5.41
CA ILE A 321 -11.96 -0.50 4.17
C ILE A 321 -12.64 0.70 3.51
N GLY A 322 -13.38 1.51 4.28
CA GLY A 322 -14.09 2.67 3.76
C GLY A 322 -13.16 3.69 3.10
N ALA A 323 -12.02 3.98 3.73
CA ALA A 323 -11.01 4.87 3.16
C ALA A 323 -10.37 4.30 1.88
N TYR A 324 -10.07 3.01 1.88
CA TYR A 324 -9.56 2.30 0.72
C TYR A 324 -10.53 2.32 -0.46
N GLU A 325 -11.81 2.00 -0.21
CA GLU A 325 -12.84 2.03 -1.25
C GLU A 325 -13.08 3.43 -1.82
N GLN A 326 -12.99 4.48 -0.98
CA GLN A 326 -13.09 5.86 -1.47
C GLN A 326 -11.93 6.20 -2.42
N LEU A 327 -10.72 5.79 -2.08
CA LEU A 327 -9.54 5.96 -2.92
C LEU A 327 -9.70 5.24 -4.27
N GLU A 328 -10.15 3.98 -4.24
CA GLU A 328 -10.41 3.17 -5.44
C GLU A 328 -11.52 3.77 -6.32
N ARG A 329 -12.60 4.25 -5.70
CA ARG A 329 -13.71 4.91 -6.41
C ARG A 329 -13.25 6.21 -7.08
N HIS A 330 -12.46 7.02 -6.37
CA HIS A 330 -11.92 8.26 -6.92
C HIS A 330 -11.04 7.98 -8.15
N ARG A 331 -10.22 7.00 -8.07
CA ARG A 331 -9.34 6.56 -9.15
C ARG A 331 -10.08 6.00 -10.35
N ARG A 332 -11.07 5.13 -10.13
CA ARG A 332 -11.91 4.62 -11.23
C ARG A 332 -12.59 5.77 -11.96
N ARG A 333 -13.07 6.79 -11.23
CA ARG A 333 -13.64 8.00 -11.85
C ARG A 333 -12.62 8.75 -12.68
N GLN A 334 -11.40 8.91 -12.20
CA GLN A 334 -10.32 9.56 -12.96
C GLN A 334 -9.97 8.77 -14.23
N LEU A 335 -9.83 7.45 -14.12
CA LEU A 335 -9.56 6.59 -15.28
C LEU A 335 -10.71 6.62 -16.30
N MET A 336 -11.96 6.56 -15.84
CA MET A 336 -13.13 6.67 -16.72
C MET A 336 -13.23 8.04 -17.39
N GLY A 337 -12.93 9.12 -16.65
CA GLY A 337 -12.84 10.48 -17.21
C GLY A 337 -11.76 10.59 -18.29
N PHE A 338 -10.59 10.03 -18.02
CA PHE A 338 -9.48 9.98 -18.98
C PHE A 338 -9.85 9.19 -20.24
N LEU A 339 -10.50 8.05 -20.07
CA LEU A 339 -10.96 7.18 -21.17
C LEU A 339 -12.04 7.89 -22.01
N ALA A 340 -12.97 8.58 -21.36
CA ALA A 340 -14.01 9.36 -22.04
C ALA A 340 -13.41 10.52 -22.86
N ILE A 341 -12.45 11.25 -22.29
CA ILE A 341 -11.73 12.32 -23.00
C ILE A 341 -10.98 11.75 -24.21
N THR A 342 -10.32 10.60 -24.06
CA THR A 342 -9.60 9.91 -25.12
C THR A 342 -10.53 9.48 -26.25
N VAL A 343 -11.69 8.89 -25.91
CA VAL A 343 -12.71 8.46 -26.90
C VAL A 343 -13.30 9.66 -27.64
N LEU A 344 -13.64 10.74 -26.91
CA LEU A 344 -14.14 11.97 -27.53
C LEU A 344 -13.13 12.61 -28.48
N PHE A 345 -11.86 12.58 -28.11
CA PHE A 345 -10.78 13.08 -28.94
C PHE A 345 -10.60 12.22 -30.21
N LEU A 346 -10.61 10.89 -30.08
CA LEU A 346 -10.55 9.97 -31.22
C LEU A 346 -11.76 10.15 -32.16
N ALA A 347 -12.96 10.32 -31.60
CA ALA A 347 -14.17 10.60 -32.37
C ALA A 347 -14.09 11.94 -33.12
N ALA A 348 -13.59 12.99 -32.45
CA ALA A 348 -13.36 14.30 -33.08
C ALA A 348 -12.32 14.23 -34.20
N LEU A 349 -11.24 13.47 -34.00
CA LEU A 349 -10.22 13.21 -35.00
C LEU A 349 -10.79 12.44 -36.20
N GLY A 350 -11.57 11.37 -35.94
CA GLY A 350 -12.26 10.59 -36.98
C GLY A 350 -13.25 11.43 -37.77
N PHE A 351 -14.02 12.28 -37.08
CA PHE A 351 -14.95 13.23 -37.73
C PHE A 351 -14.20 14.27 -38.59
N ALA A 352 -13.07 14.80 -38.08
CA ALA A 352 -12.22 15.72 -38.85
C ALA A 352 -11.63 15.05 -40.09
N LEU A 353 -11.17 13.79 -39.98
CA LEU A 353 -10.66 13.00 -41.10
C LEU A 353 -11.74 12.70 -42.15
N LEU A 354 -12.96 12.36 -41.71
CA LEU A 354 -14.10 12.15 -42.60
C LEU A 354 -14.53 13.43 -43.32
N ARG A 355 -14.50 14.56 -42.63
CA ARG A 355 -14.78 15.90 -43.22
C ARG A 355 -13.70 16.31 -44.22
N LEU A 356 -12.43 16.06 -43.89
CA LEU A 356 -11.30 16.27 -44.79
C LEU A 356 -11.42 15.40 -46.07
N ASN A 357 -11.75 14.12 -45.90
CA ASN A 357 -11.92 13.21 -47.04
C ASN A 357 -13.11 13.61 -47.94
N ARG A 358 -14.22 14.11 -47.36
CA ARG A 358 -15.34 14.68 -48.12
C ARG A 358 -14.95 15.98 -48.83
N SER A 359 -14.12 16.80 -48.18
CA SER A 359 -13.60 18.05 -48.81
C SER A 359 -12.69 17.75 -49.97
N HIS A 360 -11.78 16.74 -49.84
CA HIS A 360 -10.91 16.30 -50.94
C HIS A 360 -11.68 15.82 -52.16
N LYS A 361 -12.77 15.03 -51.98
CA LYS A 361 -13.64 14.60 -53.06
C LYS A 361 -14.37 15.73 -53.78
N ARG A 362 -14.69 16.84 -53.05
CA ARG A 362 -15.23 18.08 -53.67
C ARG A 362 -14.17 18.87 -54.45
N ILE A 363 -12.95 18.93 -53.89
CA ILE A 363 -11.84 19.64 -54.52
C ILE A 363 -11.39 18.92 -55.81
N GLY A 364 -11.41 17.55 -55.87
CA GLY A 364 -11.09 16.81 -57.06
C GLY A 364 -12.01 17.09 -58.26
N ARG A 365 -13.20 17.63 -58.05
CA ARG A 365 -14.11 18.09 -59.12
C ARG A 365 -13.83 19.51 -59.57
N MET A 366 -13.09 20.28 -58.77
CA MET A 366 -12.71 21.67 -59.10
C MET A 366 -11.27 21.77 -59.66
N GLN A 367 -10.56 20.66 -59.74
CA GLN A 367 -9.11 20.61 -60.10
C GLN A 367 -8.75 21.05 -61.51
N GLN A 368 -9.69 21.21 -62.42
CA GLN A 368 -9.38 21.75 -63.75
C GLN A 368 -9.18 23.28 -63.80
N GLN A 369 -9.50 24.01 -62.70
CA GLN A 369 -9.34 25.48 -62.67
C GLN A 369 -8.25 25.97 -61.70
N ILE A 370 -7.51 25.10 -61.04
CA ILE A 370 -6.68 25.54 -59.90
C ILE A 370 -5.22 24.99 -60.02
N LEU A 371 -4.63 25.02 -61.20
CA LEU A 371 -3.18 24.71 -61.33
C LEU A 371 -2.30 25.75 -60.58
N GLU A 372 -2.72 27.01 -60.49
CA GLU A 372 -1.96 28.03 -59.76
C GLU A 372 -2.11 27.98 -58.22
N ASN A 373 -3.17 27.34 -57.72
CA ASN A 373 -3.36 27.18 -56.26
C ASN A 373 -2.78 25.87 -55.71
N VAL A 374 -2.36 24.93 -56.59
CA VAL A 374 -1.86 23.59 -56.18
C VAL A 374 -0.55 23.73 -55.39
N GLU A 375 0.30 24.66 -55.74
CA GLU A 375 1.57 24.87 -55.02
C GLU A 375 1.32 25.38 -53.59
N ARG A 376 0.44 26.36 -53.43
CA ARG A 376 0.01 26.82 -52.09
C ARG A 376 -0.75 25.76 -51.28
N LEU A 377 -1.54 24.94 -52.00
CA LEU A 377 -2.25 23.82 -51.38
C LEU A 377 -1.29 22.72 -50.94
N LYS A 378 -0.23 22.52 -51.70
CA LYS A 378 0.81 21.51 -51.43
C LYS A 378 1.63 21.87 -50.19
N GLU A 379 2.00 23.14 -50.01
CA GLU A 379 2.66 23.65 -48.80
C GLU A 379 1.74 23.56 -47.60
N SER A 380 0.47 23.92 -47.73
CA SER A 380 -0.53 23.83 -46.65
C SER A 380 -0.80 22.35 -46.25
N ASN A 381 -0.79 21.43 -47.23
CA ASN A 381 -0.95 20.00 -46.94
C ASN A 381 0.30 19.43 -46.26
N GLN A 382 1.50 19.85 -46.63
CA GLN A 382 2.73 19.41 -45.98
C GLN A 382 2.79 19.82 -44.52
N ILE A 383 2.33 21.02 -44.18
CA ILE A 383 2.20 21.51 -42.81
C ILE A 383 1.18 20.65 -42.05
N LYS A 384 0.03 20.32 -42.68
CA LYS A 384 -1.01 19.49 -42.08
C LYS A 384 -0.55 18.03 -41.84
N ASP A 385 0.18 17.45 -42.79
CA ASP A 385 0.68 16.08 -42.65
C ASP A 385 1.77 15.98 -41.58
N THR A 386 2.62 17.00 -41.48
CA THR A 386 3.61 17.11 -40.38
C THR A 386 2.91 17.28 -39.05
N TYR A 387 1.82 18.01 -39.03
CA TYR A 387 0.99 18.25 -37.84
C TYR A 387 0.27 16.95 -37.38
N LEU A 388 -0.38 16.26 -38.33
CA LEU A 388 -1.09 15.00 -38.08
C LEU A 388 -0.12 13.88 -37.66
N GLY A 389 1.04 13.78 -38.30
CA GLY A 389 2.07 12.82 -37.94
C GLY A 389 2.59 12.99 -36.51
N ARG A 390 2.84 14.23 -36.09
CA ARG A 390 3.26 14.54 -34.71
C ARG A 390 2.15 14.34 -33.66
N TYR A 391 0.90 14.75 -34.00
CA TYR A 391 -0.24 14.50 -33.11
C TYR A 391 -0.54 13.01 -32.94
N LEU A 392 -0.45 12.21 -34.02
CA LEU A 392 -0.63 10.75 -33.95
C LEU A 392 0.48 10.08 -33.16
N SER A 393 1.74 10.55 -33.28
CA SER A 393 2.86 10.06 -32.46
C SER A 393 2.62 10.35 -30.99
N MET A 394 2.29 11.57 -30.65
CA MET A 394 1.97 12.02 -29.28
C MET A 394 0.78 11.24 -28.68
N PHE A 395 -0.17 10.84 -29.54
CA PHE A 395 -1.33 10.04 -29.12
C PHE A 395 -0.97 8.59 -28.82
N SER A 396 -0.14 8.00 -29.69
CA SER A 396 0.37 6.64 -29.51
C SER A 396 1.19 6.54 -28.22
N GLU A 397 2.03 7.52 -27.95
CA GLU A 397 2.84 7.57 -26.71
C GLU A 397 1.98 7.68 -25.45
N HIS A 398 0.86 8.42 -25.51
CA HIS A 398 -0.09 8.49 -24.39
C HIS A 398 -0.86 7.18 -24.18
N ILE A 399 -1.23 6.49 -25.26
CA ILE A 399 -1.85 5.16 -25.16
C ILE A 399 -0.86 4.15 -24.58
N ASP A 400 0.39 4.18 -25.03
CA ASP A 400 1.45 3.34 -24.50
C ASP A 400 1.76 3.65 -23.02
N ALA A 401 1.69 4.91 -22.60
CA ALA A 401 1.83 5.31 -21.21
C ALA A 401 0.69 4.76 -20.34
N LEU A 402 -0.55 4.82 -20.83
CA LEU A 402 -1.72 4.21 -20.16
C LEU A 402 -1.63 2.68 -20.10
N GLU A 403 -1.13 2.03 -21.15
CA GLU A 403 -0.94 0.58 -21.17
C GLU A 403 0.18 0.13 -20.22
N ARG A 404 1.29 0.84 -20.18
CA ARG A 404 2.37 0.61 -19.22
C ARG A 404 1.86 0.77 -17.78
N TYR A 405 1.10 1.81 -17.51
CA TYR A 405 0.49 2.06 -16.21
C TYR A 405 -0.48 0.92 -15.82
N ARG A 406 -1.39 0.53 -16.72
CA ARG A 406 -2.31 -0.61 -16.54
C ARG A 406 -1.58 -1.92 -16.31
N SER A 407 -0.49 -2.15 -17.07
CA SER A 407 0.33 -3.36 -16.95
C SER A 407 1.08 -3.40 -15.61
N GLY A 408 1.65 -2.27 -15.19
CA GLY A 408 2.28 -2.13 -13.88
C GLY A 408 1.32 -2.48 -12.74
N LEU A 409 0.09 -2.00 -12.84
CA LEU A 409 -0.97 -2.30 -11.88
C LEU A 409 -1.38 -3.79 -11.86
N ARG A 410 -1.48 -4.41 -13.05
CA ARG A 410 -1.79 -5.85 -13.17
C ARG A 410 -0.71 -6.73 -12.54
N VAL A 411 0.55 -6.37 -12.72
CA VAL A 411 1.70 -7.08 -12.13
C VAL A 411 1.65 -6.93 -10.60
N THR A 412 1.45 -5.73 -10.12
CA THR A 412 1.34 -5.43 -8.68
C THR A 412 0.09 -6.11 -8.05
N ALA A 413 -1.02 -6.17 -8.79
CA ALA A 413 -2.24 -6.87 -8.35
C ALA A 413 -2.08 -8.40 -8.30
N LYS A 414 -1.25 -8.99 -9.18
CA LYS A 414 -0.95 -10.43 -9.16
C LYS A 414 -0.04 -10.84 -8.02
N SER A 415 0.79 -9.94 -7.52
CA SER A 415 1.69 -10.20 -6.39
C SER A 415 0.99 -10.25 -5.02
N LYS A 416 -0.32 -10.04 -4.97
CA LYS A 416 -1.18 -9.99 -3.76
C LYS A 416 -0.81 -8.88 -2.75
N ASP A 417 0.03 -7.94 -3.12
CA ASP A 417 0.39 -6.82 -2.28
C ASP A 417 -0.43 -5.58 -2.64
N LEU A 418 -1.54 -5.41 -1.91
CA LEU A 418 -2.44 -4.26 -2.07
C LEU A 418 -1.77 -2.93 -1.69
N ASN A 419 -0.75 -2.96 -0.82
CA ASN A 419 -0.06 -1.76 -0.37
C ASN A 419 0.82 -1.14 -1.45
N ASP A 420 1.45 -1.96 -2.27
CA ASP A 420 2.24 -1.47 -3.40
C ASP A 420 1.35 -0.85 -4.49
N ILE A 421 0.18 -1.43 -4.75
CA ILE A 421 -0.82 -0.84 -5.63
C ILE A 421 -1.23 0.54 -5.11
N LEU A 422 -1.60 0.65 -3.83
CA LEU A 422 -2.03 1.92 -3.24
C LEU A 422 -0.92 2.99 -3.18
N ARG A 423 0.34 2.60 -3.06
CA ARG A 423 1.47 3.54 -3.09
C ARG A 423 1.65 4.17 -4.47
N VAL A 424 1.62 3.33 -5.51
CA VAL A 424 1.69 3.81 -6.91
C VAL A 424 0.51 4.72 -7.24
N LEU A 425 -0.70 4.42 -6.70
CA LEU A 425 -1.92 5.15 -6.97
C LEU A 425 -2.06 6.49 -6.24
N LYS A 426 -1.37 6.66 -5.12
CA LYS A 426 -1.35 7.91 -4.35
C LYS A 426 -0.35 8.94 -4.87
N SER A 427 0.60 8.51 -5.68
CA SER A 427 1.64 9.40 -6.18
C SER A 427 1.13 10.17 -7.40
N ASP A 428 0.91 11.48 -7.26
CA ASP A 428 0.67 12.39 -8.38
C ASP A 428 1.91 12.57 -9.26
N ALA A 429 3.07 12.07 -8.84
CA ALA A 429 4.35 12.25 -9.53
C ALA A 429 4.32 11.73 -10.98
N TYR A 430 3.62 10.63 -11.24
CA TYR A 430 3.45 10.10 -12.60
C TYR A 430 2.61 11.03 -13.49
N ILE A 431 1.50 11.54 -12.94
CA ILE A 431 0.60 12.44 -13.66
C ILE A 431 1.30 13.79 -13.94
N ASP A 432 2.10 14.28 -12.99
CA ASP A 432 2.83 15.54 -13.14
C ASP A 432 4.01 15.41 -14.12
N ALA A 433 4.71 14.28 -14.10
CA ALA A 433 5.76 13.99 -15.08
C ALA A 433 5.18 13.88 -16.49
N GLU A 434 4.09 13.14 -16.66
CA GLU A 434 3.42 12.95 -17.94
C GLU A 434 2.87 14.27 -18.49
N ARG A 435 2.34 15.14 -17.61
CA ARG A 435 1.90 16.49 -17.97
C ARG A 435 3.04 17.39 -18.42
N LYS A 436 4.20 17.29 -17.75
CA LYS A 436 5.39 18.04 -18.16
C LYS A 436 5.83 17.62 -19.55
N THR A 437 5.91 16.34 -19.81
CA THR A 437 6.23 15.78 -21.13
C THR A 437 5.24 16.29 -22.19
N LEU A 438 3.94 16.24 -21.91
CA LEU A 438 2.90 16.78 -22.80
C LEU A 438 3.11 18.26 -23.13
N TYR A 439 3.49 19.09 -22.16
CA TYR A 439 3.73 20.51 -22.41
C TYR A 439 5.02 20.73 -23.18
N ASP A 440 6.07 19.98 -22.90
CA ASP A 440 7.33 20.07 -23.60
C ASP A 440 7.19 19.65 -25.07
N GLU A 441 6.43 18.59 -25.34
CA GLU A 441 6.09 18.14 -26.69
C GLU A 441 5.17 19.13 -27.44
N PHE A 442 4.18 19.67 -26.73
CA PHE A 442 3.31 20.72 -27.30
C PHE A 442 4.13 21.93 -27.72
N ASP A 443 4.99 22.44 -26.83
CA ASP A 443 5.83 23.62 -27.11
C ASP A 443 6.75 23.37 -28.33
N ALA A 444 7.48 22.25 -28.30
CA ALA A 444 8.40 21.87 -29.39
C ALA A 444 7.64 21.71 -30.73
N THR A 445 6.46 21.07 -30.68
CA THR A 445 5.64 20.84 -31.86
C THR A 445 5.07 22.14 -32.40
N PHE A 446 4.54 22.99 -31.51
CA PHE A 446 3.94 24.27 -31.90
C PHE A 446 4.98 25.25 -32.46
N LEU A 447 6.10 25.41 -31.75
CA LEU A 447 7.18 26.32 -32.20
C LEU A 447 7.92 25.75 -33.42
N GLY A 448 7.97 24.45 -33.61
CA GLY A 448 8.48 23.83 -34.84
C GLY A 448 7.64 24.17 -36.07
N VAL A 449 6.35 24.48 -35.89
CA VAL A 449 5.44 24.88 -36.96
C VAL A 449 5.34 26.42 -37.06
N PHE A 450 5.41 27.10 -35.94
CA PHE A 450 5.36 28.56 -35.86
C PHE A 450 6.61 29.12 -35.17
N PRO A 451 7.78 29.07 -35.83
CA PRO A 451 9.04 29.48 -35.19
C PRO A 451 9.03 30.94 -34.72
N ASP A 452 8.35 31.81 -35.47
CA ASP A 452 8.24 33.22 -35.17
C ASP A 452 7.00 33.61 -34.36
N PHE A 453 6.28 32.66 -33.82
CA PHE A 453 5.02 32.94 -33.12
C PHE A 453 5.17 33.98 -32.00
N VAL A 454 6.19 33.83 -31.14
CA VAL A 454 6.42 34.74 -30.01
C VAL A 454 6.72 36.15 -30.48
N ASN A 455 7.54 36.31 -31.55
CA ASN A 455 7.87 37.60 -32.13
C ASN A 455 6.66 38.24 -32.80
N GLN A 456 5.90 37.45 -33.57
CA GLN A 456 4.70 37.92 -34.24
C GLN A 456 3.60 38.28 -33.24
N LEU A 457 3.43 37.49 -32.17
CA LEU A 457 2.51 37.82 -31.08
C LEU A 457 2.94 39.12 -30.38
N ASN A 458 4.23 39.25 -30.05
CA ASN A 458 4.77 40.46 -29.42
C ASN A 458 4.69 41.68 -30.35
N GLY A 459 4.67 41.48 -31.68
CA GLY A 459 4.38 42.53 -32.66
C GLY A 459 2.94 43.05 -32.61
N LEU A 460 2.01 42.23 -32.07
CA LEU A 460 0.61 42.63 -31.82
C LEU A 460 0.42 43.35 -30.48
N LEU A 461 1.45 43.41 -29.63
CA LEU A 461 1.41 43.96 -28.27
C LEU A 461 2.21 45.27 -28.18
N ARG A 462 1.81 46.13 -27.25
CA ARG A 462 2.60 47.32 -26.90
C ARG A 462 3.92 46.88 -26.25
N GLU A 463 4.93 47.73 -26.36
CA GLU A 463 6.31 47.41 -25.95
C GLU A 463 6.41 46.96 -24.48
N GLU A 464 5.65 47.62 -23.59
CA GLU A 464 5.63 47.36 -22.16
C GLU A 464 4.90 46.06 -21.78
N ALA A 465 4.18 45.46 -22.70
CA ALA A 465 3.34 44.27 -22.46
C ALA A 465 3.83 43.00 -23.17
N ARG A 466 5.01 43.06 -23.79
CA ARG A 466 5.64 41.92 -24.45
C ARG A 466 5.92 40.80 -23.46
N ILE A 467 5.68 39.57 -23.87
CA ILE A 467 5.80 38.39 -23.03
C ILE A 467 6.79 37.38 -23.64
N GLY A 468 7.43 36.59 -22.78
CA GLY A 468 8.27 35.47 -23.21
C GLY A 468 9.64 35.84 -23.76
N GLN A 469 10.15 37.06 -23.56
CA GLN A 469 11.46 37.49 -24.06
C GLN A 469 12.65 36.78 -23.41
N ASP A 470 12.48 36.31 -22.17
CA ASP A 470 13.52 35.64 -21.39
C ASP A 470 13.42 34.10 -21.43
N LEU A 471 12.54 33.57 -22.28
CA LEU A 471 12.34 32.14 -22.39
C LEU A 471 13.31 31.50 -23.40
N PRO A 472 13.71 30.24 -23.18
CA PRO A 472 14.40 29.45 -24.21
C PRO A 472 13.56 29.40 -25.50
N PRO A 473 14.20 29.40 -26.68
CA PRO A 473 13.50 29.47 -27.96
C PRO A 473 12.56 28.28 -28.24
N ASP A 474 12.68 27.22 -27.49
CA ASP A 474 11.91 25.97 -27.59
C ASP A 474 10.83 25.80 -26.51
N LYS A 475 10.60 26.84 -25.68
CA LYS A 475 9.64 26.80 -24.57
C LYS A 475 8.63 27.91 -24.61
N LEU A 476 7.41 27.56 -24.23
CA LEU A 476 6.33 28.54 -24.04
C LEU A 476 6.01 28.67 -22.54
N SER A 477 5.74 29.89 -22.09
CA SER A 477 5.11 30.12 -20.80
C SER A 477 3.65 29.63 -20.84
N ASN A 478 3.03 29.49 -19.68
CA ASN A 478 1.60 29.19 -19.63
C ASN A 478 0.74 30.29 -20.29
N GLU A 479 1.20 31.55 -20.23
CA GLU A 479 0.57 32.66 -20.96
C GLU A 479 0.68 32.43 -22.47
N LEU A 480 1.88 32.13 -22.97
CA LEU A 480 2.10 31.89 -24.41
C LEU A 480 1.34 30.64 -24.89
N ARG A 481 1.26 29.57 -24.08
CA ARG A 481 0.48 28.37 -24.43
C ARG A 481 -1.01 28.69 -24.60
N ILE A 482 -1.58 29.62 -23.81
CA ILE A 482 -2.97 30.06 -24.00
C ILE A 482 -3.15 30.61 -25.42
N PHE A 483 -2.26 31.50 -25.86
CA PHE A 483 -2.36 32.12 -27.20
C PHE A 483 -1.96 31.17 -28.31
N ALA A 484 -1.05 30.22 -28.05
CA ALA A 484 -0.75 29.13 -28.97
C ALA A 484 -1.98 28.24 -29.22
N LEU A 485 -2.72 27.90 -28.17
CA LEU A 485 -3.97 27.16 -28.28
C LEU A 485 -5.05 27.94 -29.02
N ILE A 486 -5.19 29.26 -28.77
CA ILE A 486 -6.09 30.12 -29.52
C ILE A 486 -5.64 30.19 -30.99
N ARG A 487 -4.34 30.32 -31.26
CA ARG A 487 -3.77 30.22 -32.61
C ARG A 487 -4.11 28.91 -33.29
N LEU A 488 -4.14 27.79 -32.56
CA LEU A 488 -4.57 26.49 -33.04
C LEU A 488 -6.10 26.35 -33.13
N GLY A 489 -6.86 27.41 -32.87
CA GLY A 489 -8.31 27.41 -32.98
C GLY A 489 -9.06 26.96 -31.73
N VAL A 490 -8.36 26.67 -30.62
CA VAL A 490 -9.01 26.39 -29.32
C VAL A 490 -9.38 27.71 -28.66
N THR A 491 -10.58 28.22 -28.95
CA THR A 491 -11.01 29.56 -28.48
C THR A 491 -11.76 29.55 -27.16
N GLU A 492 -12.29 28.42 -26.73
CA GLU A 492 -13.01 28.29 -25.47
C GLU A 492 -12.07 28.30 -24.26
N SER A 493 -12.23 29.32 -23.38
CA SER A 493 -11.41 29.43 -22.15
C SER A 493 -11.51 28.20 -21.23
N ALA A 494 -12.64 27.50 -21.24
CA ALA A 494 -12.83 26.30 -20.46
C ALA A 494 -12.01 25.09 -20.99
N GLN A 495 -11.84 25.00 -22.32
CA GLN A 495 -11.00 23.99 -22.95
C GLN A 495 -9.52 24.24 -22.68
N ILE A 496 -9.09 25.51 -22.86
CA ILE A 496 -7.72 25.94 -22.56
C ILE A 496 -7.37 25.73 -21.10
N ALA A 497 -8.29 26.08 -20.19
CA ALA A 497 -8.12 25.89 -18.76
C ALA A 497 -7.94 24.40 -18.36
N ARG A 498 -8.69 23.49 -19.00
CA ARG A 498 -8.55 22.05 -18.83
C ARG A 498 -7.18 21.57 -19.29
N PHE A 499 -6.73 21.99 -20.46
CA PHE A 499 -5.41 21.60 -20.97
C PHE A 499 -4.29 22.07 -20.03
N LEU A 500 -4.33 23.34 -19.59
CA LEU A 500 -3.29 23.93 -18.74
C LEU A 500 -3.47 23.64 -17.24
N LYS A 501 -4.52 22.90 -16.85
CA LYS A 501 -4.85 22.69 -15.42
C LYS A 501 -4.92 24.00 -14.63
N LYS A 502 -5.53 25.01 -15.20
CA LYS A 502 -5.78 26.31 -14.59
C LYS A 502 -7.29 26.54 -14.42
N SER A 503 -7.67 27.52 -13.61
CA SER A 503 -9.07 27.92 -13.55
C SER A 503 -9.50 28.65 -14.84
N PRO A 504 -10.76 28.49 -15.28
CA PRO A 504 -11.26 29.26 -16.42
C PRO A 504 -11.11 30.77 -16.23
N SER A 505 -11.24 31.27 -14.99
CA SER A 505 -11.02 32.67 -14.64
C SER A 505 -9.57 33.11 -14.86
N THR A 506 -8.60 32.24 -14.57
CA THR A 506 -7.17 32.51 -14.84
C THR A 506 -6.93 32.73 -16.34
N VAL A 507 -7.43 31.81 -17.17
CA VAL A 507 -7.29 31.89 -18.63
C VAL A 507 -7.99 33.15 -19.15
N TYR A 508 -9.19 33.43 -18.66
CA TYR A 508 -9.93 34.65 -19.03
C TYR A 508 -9.15 35.94 -18.69
N ASN A 509 -8.58 36.00 -17.49
CA ASN A 509 -7.77 37.15 -17.06
C ASN A 509 -6.54 37.37 -17.96
N TYR A 510 -5.84 36.29 -18.35
CA TYR A 510 -4.72 36.41 -19.29
C TYR A 510 -5.18 36.90 -20.66
N ARG A 511 -6.29 36.40 -21.20
CA ARG A 511 -6.85 36.86 -22.47
C ARG A 511 -7.22 38.34 -22.42
N VAL A 512 -7.92 38.74 -21.36
CA VAL A 512 -8.32 40.16 -21.17
C VAL A 512 -7.10 41.07 -21.02
N LYS A 513 -6.10 40.61 -20.23
CA LYS A 513 -4.85 41.38 -20.01
C LYS A 513 -4.14 41.69 -21.33
N LEU A 514 -3.89 40.66 -22.17
CA LEU A 514 -3.17 40.86 -23.42
C LEU A 514 -4.02 41.55 -24.47
N ARG A 515 -5.31 41.29 -24.54
CA ARG A 515 -6.23 41.99 -25.41
C ARG A 515 -6.29 43.51 -25.11
N ASN A 516 -6.22 43.87 -23.81
CA ASN A 516 -6.15 45.27 -23.40
C ASN A 516 -4.80 45.94 -23.70
N ALA A 517 -3.74 45.14 -23.81
CA ALA A 517 -2.38 45.57 -24.12
C ALA A 517 -2.04 45.44 -25.61
N ALA A 518 -3.00 45.12 -26.45
CA ALA A 518 -2.81 45.04 -27.90
C ALA A 518 -2.44 46.40 -28.49
N ALA A 519 -1.55 46.39 -29.47
CA ALA A 519 -1.18 47.55 -30.28
C ALA A 519 -2.17 47.77 -31.45
N CYS A 520 -3.04 46.80 -31.75
CA CYS A 520 -4.11 46.86 -32.73
C CYS A 520 -5.47 47.03 -32.05
N ASP A 521 -6.55 47.13 -32.85
CA ASP A 521 -7.90 47.15 -32.32
C ASP A 521 -8.16 45.93 -31.44
N ARG A 522 -8.75 46.16 -30.28
CA ARG A 522 -9.00 45.16 -29.24
C ARG A 522 -9.84 43.99 -29.75
N ASP A 523 -10.81 44.24 -30.63
CA ASP A 523 -11.72 43.21 -31.15
C ASP A 523 -11.09 42.44 -32.34
N GLU A 524 -10.03 42.99 -32.95
CA GLU A 524 -9.25 42.33 -34.00
C GLU A 524 -8.05 41.52 -33.46
N PHE A 525 -7.65 41.70 -32.20
CA PHE A 525 -6.45 41.08 -31.65
C PHE A 525 -6.43 39.54 -31.83
N GLU A 526 -7.50 38.87 -31.40
CA GLU A 526 -7.58 37.40 -31.53
C GLU A 526 -7.70 36.96 -33.00
N LYS A 527 -8.25 37.78 -33.88
CA LYS A 527 -8.34 37.53 -35.31
C LYS A 527 -6.95 37.59 -35.95
N LYS A 528 -6.18 38.62 -35.63
CA LYS A 528 -4.78 38.74 -36.08
C LYS A 528 -3.86 37.69 -35.47
N LEU A 529 -4.11 37.32 -34.23
CA LEU A 529 -3.43 36.20 -33.58
C LEU A 529 -3.62 34.87 -34.35
N MET A 530 -4.83 34.61 -34.81
CA MET A 530 -5.13 33.41 -35.59
C MET A 530 -4.50 33.43 -37.01
N GLU A 531 -4.08 34.57 -37.49
CA GLU A 531 -3.40 34.73 -38.77
C GLU A 531 -1.87 34.59 -38.68
N ILE A 532 -1.30 34.58 -37.48
CA ILE A 532 0.15 34.39 -37.27
C ILE A 532 0.65 33.12 -37.96
N GLY A 533 1.67 33.25 -38.82
CA GLY A 533 2.27 32.14 -39.55
C GLY A 533 1.44 31.63 -40.73
N ASN A 534 0.38 32.31 -41.14
CA ASN A 534 -0.21 32.08 -42.46
C ASN A 534 0.64 32.84 -43.49
N PRO A 535 1.17 32.16 -44.50
CA PRO A 535 1.71 32.89 -45.65
C PRO A 535 0.54 33.64 -46.32
N GLY A 536 0.63 34.96 -46.36
CA GLY A 536 -0.37 35.85 -46.96
C GLY A 536 -0.58 35.58 -48.44
#